data_26d1e64ea652f7f39988780637b3b4b6
#
_entry.id   26d1e64ea652f7f39988780637b3b4b6
#
_cell.length_a   1.000
_cell.length_b   1.000
_cell.length_c   1.000
_cell.angle_alpha   90.00
_cell.angle_beta   90.00
_cell.angle_gamma   90.00
#
_symmetry.space_group_name_H-M   'P 1'
#
loop_
_entity.id
_entity.type
_entity.pdbx_description
1 polymer ?
#
loop_
_entity_poly.entity_id
_entity_poly.type
_entity_poly.pdbx_seq_one_letter_code
_entity_poly.pdbx_strand_id
1 'polypeptide(L)'
;MTTTTRINLPWWLTIIIIIETLPMFLGPYVALTNPEFTGGAGAQEVNYLAALIYTARNLAVGIALIVAFALRSAPMLFILIFVRLVTDAIDLPTFFAFSETINMVRVTAIFVFLYYIPAFIALRYLWKRMPTGSE
;
A
#
# COMPACT_ATOMS: atom_id res chain seq x y z
N MET A 1 -21.20 -6.16 22.20
CA MET A 1 -20.91 -6.24 20.75
C MET A 1 -20.91 -4.82 20.20
N THR A 2 -19.74 -4.30 19.91
CA THR A 2 -19.60 -3.00 19.22
C THR A 2 -20.08 -3.19 17.80
N THR A 3 -21.22 -2.64 17.48
CA THR A 3 -21.72 -2.55 16.11
C THR A 3 -20.70 -1.77 15.30
N THR A 4 -19.91 -2.47 14.49
CA THR A 4 -19.08 -1.84 13.47
C THR A 4 -20.02 -1.08 12.54
N THR A 5 -20.09 0.23 12.71
CA THR A 5 -20.89 1.10 11.85
C THR A 5 -20.35 1.00 10.44
N ARG A 6 -21.06 0.27 9.58
CA ARG A 6 -20.74 0.19 8.15
C ARG A 6 -20.88 1.58 7.54
N ILE A 7 -19.81 2.08 6.96
CA ILE A 7 -19.83 3.37 6.27
C ILE A 7 -20.27 3.21 4.81
N ASN A 8 -20.98 4.20 4.30
CA ASN A 8 -21.20 4.31 2.86
C ASN A 8 -19.91 4.80 2.22
N LEU A 9 -19.32 3.94 1.38
CA LEU A 9 -18.09 4.25 0.65
C LEU A 9 -18.46 5.05 -0.61
N PRO A 10 -18.06 6.31 -0.74
CA PRO A 10 -18.25 7.05 -1.97
C PRO A 10 -17.41 6.45 -3.08
N TRP A 11 -17.88 6.59 -4.32
CA TRP A 11 -17.23 5.99 -5.50
C TRP A 11 -15.77 6.39 -5.67
N TRP A 12 -15.41 7.64 -5.38
CA TRP A 12 -14.03 8.13 -5.47
C TRP A 12 -13.10 7.45 -4.46
N LEU A 13 -13.58 7.16 -3.24
CA LEU A 13 -12.82 6.42 -2.24
C LEU A 13 -12.60 4.97 -2.67
N THR A 14 -13.60 4.36 -3.31
CA THR A 14 -13.46 3.02 -3.90
C THR A 14 -12.37 2.99 -4.96
N ILE A 15 -12.28 4.00 -5.83
CA ILE A 15 -11.21 4.12 -6.82
C ILE A 15 -9.85 4.24 -6.14
N ILE A 16 -9.72 5.08 -5.12
CA ILE A 16 -8.46 5.21 -4.36
C ILE A 16 -8.05 3.87 -3.75
N ILE A 17 -8.98 3.15 -3.12
CA ILE A 17 -8.69 1.83 -2.53
C ILE A 17 -8.25 0.83 -3.59
N ILE A 18 -8.84 0.83 -4.79
CA ILE A 18 -8.41 -0.01 -5.91
C ILE A 18 -6.98 0.36 -6.34
N ILE A 19 -6.68 1.65 -6.50
CA ILE A 19 -5.35 2.14 -6.88
C ILE A 19 -4.31 1.73 -5.81
N GLU A 20 -4.64 1.85 -4.53
CA GLU A 20 -3.75 1.44 -3.43
C GLU A 20 -3.57 -0.09 -3.34
N THR A 21 -4.61 -0.85 -3.67
CA THR A 21 -4.59 -2.31 -3.55
C THR A 21 -3.90 -2.99 -4.74
N LEU A 22 -4.04 -2.44 -5.95
CA LEU A 22 -3.53 -3.06 -7.17
C LEU A 22 -2.02 -3.35 -7.12
N PRO A 23 -1.14 -2.42 -6.69
CA PRO A 23 0.30 -2.69 -6.58
C PRO A 23 0.65 -3.77 -5.57
N MET A 24 -0.22 -4.03 -4.58
CA MET A 24 -0.03 -5.08 -3.58
C MET A 24 -0.05 -6.49 -4.18
N PHE A 25 -0.61 -6.64 -5.35
CA PHE A 25 -0.64 -7.90 -6.11
C PHE A 25 0.31 -7.87 -7.31
N LEU A 26 0.41 -6.74 -8.01
CA LEU A 26 1.32 -6.59 -9.15
C LEU A 26 2.79 -6.58 -8.72
N GLY A 27 3.13 -5.90 -7.62
CA GLY A 27 4.49 -5.85 -7.09
C GLY A 27 5.05 -7.23 -6.76
N PRO A 28 4.34 -8.08 -6.00
CA PRO A 28 4.71 -9.47 -5.77
C PRO A 28 4.92 -10.28 -7.05
N TYR A 29 4.05 -10.12 -8.03
CA TYR A 29 4.21 -10.80 -9.31
C TYR A 29 5.53 -10.42 -9.99
N VAL A 30 5.83 -9.11 -10.06
CA VAL A 30 7.10 -8.61 -10.64
C VAL A 30 8.30 -9.08 -9.82
N ALA A 31 8.23 -9.02 -8.49
CA ALA A 31 9.33 -9.41 -7.61
C ALA A 31 9.66 -10.90 -7.70
N LEU A 32 8.66 -11.76 -7.87
CA LEU A 32 8.87 -13.21 -8.01
C LEU A 32 9.34 -13.61 -9.41
N THR A 33 8.93 -12.89 -10.45
CA THR A 33 9.40 -13.13 -11.83
C THR A 33 10.78 -12.52 -12.11
N ASN A 34 11.11 -11.43 -11.42
CA ASN A 34 12.39 -10.73 -11.52
C ASN A 34 12.94 -10.42 -10.11
N PRO A 35 13.55 -11.37 -9.40
CA PRO A 35 14.04 -11.15 -8.04
C PRO A 35 15.07 -10.00 -7.91
N GLU A 36 15.80 -9.68 -8.97
CA GLU A 36 16.72 -8.54 -9.05
C GLU A 36 16.04 -7.18 -8.83
N PHE A 37 14.74 -7.11 -9.09
CA PHE A 37 13.94 -5.91 -8.85
C PHE A 37 13.95 -5.47 -7.37
N THR A 38 14.02 -6.40 -6.43
CA THR A 38 14.00 -6.12 -4.99
C THR A 38 15.38 -6.09 -4.35
N GLY A 39 16.37 -6.76 -4.95
CA GLY A 39 17.69 -6.96 -4.35
C GLY A 39 18.86 -6.33 -5.13
N GLY A 40 18.61 -5.76 -6.30
CA GLY A 40 19.68 -5.20 -7.14
C GLY A 40 20.66 -6.27 -7.65
N ALA A 41 21.92 -5.90 -7.87
CA ALA A 41 22.98 -6.77 -8.43
C ALA A 41 23.63 -7.71 -7.39
N GLY A 42 22.92 -8.09 -6.34
CA GLY A 42 23.42 -8.99 -5.29
C GLY A 42 23.40 -10.47 -5.67
N ALA A 43 23.76 -11.32 -4.71
CA ALA A 43 23.68 -12.76 -4.87
C ALA A 43 22.22 -13.21 -5.11
N GLN A 44 22.03 -14.15 -6.03
CA GLN A 44 20.70 -14.60 -6.45
C GLN A 44 19.84 -15.11 -5.29
N GLU A 45 20.43 -15.80 -4.32
CA GLU A 45 19.71 -16.30 -3.13
C GLU A 45 19.19 -15.16 -2.25
N VAL A 46 19.98 -14.11 -2.07
CA VAL A 46 19.60 -12.93 -1.28
C VAL A 46 18.48 -12.17 -1.96
N ASN A 47 18.54 -12.02 -3.29
CA ASN A 47 17.50 -11.38 -4.09
C ASN A 47 16.19 -12.16 -4.02
N TYR A 48 16.24 -13.48 -4.03
CA TYR A 48 15.05 -14.31 -3.91
C TYR A 48 14.41 -14.22 -2.52
N LEU A 49 15.22 -14.23 -1.47
CA LEU A 49 14.72 -14.02 -0.10
C LEU A 49 14.06 -12.65 0.05
N ALA A 50 14.68 -11.60 -0.47
CA ALA A 50 14.12 -10.24 -0.45
C ALA A 50 12.78 -10.18 -1.21
N ALA A 51 12.70 -10.83 -2.36
CA ALA A 51 11.46 -10.93 -3.14
C ALA A 51 10.34 -11.67 -2.40
N LEU A 52 10.66 -12.73 -1.67
CA LEU A 52 9.69 -13.47 -0.85
C LEU A 52 9.17 -12.63 0.31
N ILE A 53 10.06 -11.93 1.03
CA ILE A 53 9.69 -11.05 2.15
C ILE A 53 8.80 -9.90 1.64
N TYR A 54 9.20 -9.27 0.55
CA TYR A 54 8.41 -8.21 -0.11
C TYR A 54 7.02 -8.73 -0.51
N THR A 55 6.96 -9.91 -1.13
CA THR A 55 5.72 -10.57 -1.55
C THR A 55 4.80 -10.84 -0.36
N ALA A 56 5.30 -11.48 0.70
CA ALA A 56 4.52 -11.83 1.88
C ALA A 56 3.90 -10.58 2.52
N ARG A 57 4.69 -9.50 2.68
CA ARG A 57 4.22 -8.24 3.25
C ARG A 57 3.13 -7.59 2.40
N ASN A 58 3.37 -7.47 1.10
CA ASN A 58 2.41 -6.82 0.20
C ASN A 58 1.11 -7.60 0.05
N LEU A 59 1.18 -8.92 -0.10
CA LEU A 59 -0.03 -9.76 -0.16
C LEU A 59 -0.85 -9.67 1.12
N ALA A 60 -0.20 -9.69 2.29
CA ALA A 60 -0.90 -9.56 3.57
C ALA A 60 -1.68 -8.24 3.66
N VAL A 61 -1.05 -7.12 3.33
CA VAL A 61 -1.69 -5.80 3.32
C VAL A 61 -2.79 -5.72 2.25
N GLY A 62 -2.54 -6.25 1.05
CA GLY A 62 -3.52 -6.27 -0.04
C GLY A 62 -4.79 -7.05 0.32
N ILE A 63 -4.64 -8.25 0.88
CA ILE A 63 -5.76 -9.07 1.36
C ILE A 63 -6.51 -8.35 2.48
N ALA A 64 -5.79 -7.77 3.45
CA ALA A 64 -6.40 -7.03 4.54
C ALA A 64 -7.19 -5.81 4.05
N LEU A 65 -6.72 -5.08 3.02
CA LEU A 65 -7.45 -3.98 2.39
C LEU A 65 -8.75 -4.46 1.73
N ILE A 66 -8.73 -5.60 1.03
CA ILE A 66 -9.94 -6.19 0.45
C ILE A 66 -10.95 -6.56 1.53
N VAL A 67 -10.50 -7.18 2.63
CA VAL A 67 -11.37 -7.52 3.77
C VAL A 67 -11.94 -6.26 4.41
N ALA A 68 -11.12 -5.25 4.68
CA ALA A 68 -11.57 -3.98 5.27
C ALA A 68 -12.58 -3.25 4.37
N PHE A 69 -12.39 -3.32 3.05
CA PHE A 69 -13.32 -2.78 2.07
C PHE A 69 -14.65 -3.53 2.07
N ALA A 70 -14.62 -4.87 2.08
CA ALA A 70 -15.82 -5.71 2.14
C ALA A 70 -16.62 -5.48 3.42
N LEU A 71 -15.92 -5.29 4.55
CA LEU A 71 -16.53 -4.99 5.85
C LEU A 71 -17.01 -3.53 5.94
N ARG A 72 -16.61 -2.66 5.02
CA ARG A 72 -16.89 -1.22 5.02
C ARG A 72 -16.51 -0.54 6.34
N SER A 73 -15.37 -0.94 6.90
CA SER A 73 -14.90 -0.46 8.20
C SER A 73 -13.95 0.72 8.04
N ALA A 74 -14.37 1.91 8.45
CA ALA A 74 -13.52 3.12 8.38
C ALA A 74 -12.22 3.00 9.18
N PRO A 75 -12.22 2.49 10.44
CA PRO A 75 -10.98 2.33 11.18
C PRO A 75 -9.99 1.36 10.54
N MET A 76 -10.48 0.23 10.02
CA MET A 76 -9.62 -0.76 9.36
C MET A 76 -9.01 -0.20 8.09
N LEU A 77 -9.81 0.45 7.24
CA LEU A 77 -9.32 1.10 6.03
C LEU A 77 -8.30 2.20 6.35
N PHE A 78 -8.58 3.02 7.37
CA PHE A 78 -7.66 4.06 7.80
C PHE A 78 -6.30 3.50 8.21
N ILE A 79 -6.28 2.50 9.10
CA ILE A 79 -5.03 1.89 9.58
C ILE A 79 -4.26 1.26 8.42
N LEU A 80 -4.93 0.54 7.53
CA LEU A 80 -4.27 -0.16 6.43
C LEU A 80 -3.70 0.81 5.38
N ILE A 81 -4.41 1.87 5.03
CA ILE A 81 -3.89 2.92 4.14
C ILE A 81 -2.71 3.64 4.81
N PHE A 82 -2.79 3.92 6.11
CA PHE A 82 -1.69 4.52 6.85
C PHE A 82 -0.44 3.62 6.87
N VAL A 83 -0.60 2.34 7.20
CA VAL A 83 0.50 1.35 7.15
C VAL A 83 1.09 1.29 5.75
N ARG A 84 0.26 1.31 4.73
CA ARG A 84 0.70 1.33 3.32
C ARG A 84 1.58 2.56 3.04
N LEU A 85 1.15 3.75 3.43
CA LEU A 85 1.94 4.97 3.25
C LEU A 85 3.30 4.91 3.94
N VAL A 86 3.34 4.38 5.17
CA VAL A 86 4.59 4.23 5.92
C VAL A 86 5.53 3.25 5.20
N THR A 87 5.01 2.12 4.74
CA THR A 87 5.84 1.14 4.01
C THR A 87 6.38 1.70 2.71
N ASP A 88 5.57 2.43 1.94
CA ASP A 88 6.01 3.07 0.69
C ASP A 88 7.05 4.17 0.94
N ALA A 89 6.92 4.92 2.04
CA ALA A 89 7.90 5.93 2.42
C ALA A 89 9.28 5.33 2.75
N ILE A 90 9.34 4.07 3.17
CA ILE A 90 10.58 3.34 3.41
C ILE A 90 11.07 2.66 2.12
N ASP A 91 10.16 2.04 1.38
CA ASP A 91 10.50 1.27 0.18
C ASP A 91 11.03 2.18 -0.95
N LEU A 92 10.44 3.35 -1.14
CA LEU A 92 10.81 4.25 -2.24
C LEU A 92 12.30 4.69 -2.18
N PRO A 93 12.83 5.20 -1.05
CA PRO A 93 14.25 5.49 -0.93
C PRO A 93 15.13 4.25 -1.07
N THR A 94 14.67 3.10 -0.60
CA THR A 94 15.39 1.83 -0.69
C THR A 94 15.55 1.41 -2.15
N PHE A 95 14.49 1.49 -2.95
CA PHE A 95 14.58 1.22 -4.39
C PHE A 95 15.57 2.14 -5.09
N PHE A 96 15.61 3.43 -4.73
CA PHE A 96 16.57 4.38 -5.32
C PHE A 96 18.02 4.08 -4.92
N ALA A 97 18.24 3.61 -3.70
CA ALA A 97 19.58 3.28 -3.23
C ALA A 97 20.19 2.07 -3.94
N PHE A 98 19.34 1.14 -4.39
CA PHE A 98 19.79 -0.15 -4.97
C PHE A 98 19.51 -0.29 -6.48
N SER A 99 18.87 0.67 -7.12
CA SER A 99 18.55 0.62 -8.55
C SER A 99 19.26 1.73 -9.33
N GLU A 100 20.18 1.34 -10.21
CA GLU A 100 20.93 2.26 -11.05
C GLU A 100 20.16 2.74 -12.30
N THR A 101 19.08 2.04 -12.66
CA THR A 101 18.39 2.23 -13.95
C THR A 101 17.08 3.01 -13.86
N ILE A 102 16.60 3.33 -12.66
CA ILE A 102 15.29 3.98 -12.46
C ILE A 102 15.43 5.51 -12.49
N ASN A 103 14.61 6.16 -13.31
CA ASN A 103 14.49 7.62 -13.29
C ASN A 103 13.78 8.06 -12.00
N MET A 104 14.57 8.51 -11.02
CA MET A 104 14.11 8.92 -9.69
C MET A 104 12.99 9.96 -9.74
N VAL A 105 13.12 10.97 -10.62
CA VAL A 105 12.15 12.07 -10.72
C VAL A 105 10.79 11.57 -11.19
N ARG A 106 10.78 10.72 -12.22
CA ARG A 106 9.53 10.16 -12.78
C ARG A 106 8.84 9.26 -11.77
N VAL A 107 9.58 8.35 -11.14
CA VAL A 107 9.02 7.39 -10.17
C VAL A 107 8.51 8.13 -8.95
N THR A 108 9.27 9.08 -8.39
CA THR A 108 8.81 9.90 -7.25
C THR A 108 7.55 10.69 -7.61
N ALA A 109 7.48 11.31 -8.79
CA ALA A 109 6.28 12.04 -9.21
C ALA A 109 5.05 11.11 -9.29
N ILE A 110 5.19 9.91 -9.87
CA ILE A 110 4.10 8.93 -9.95
C ILE A 110 3.64 8.53 -8.54
N PHE A 111 4.57 8.21 -7.63
CA PHE A 111 4.23 7.84 -6.26
C PHE A 111 3.52 8.96 -5.52
N VAL A 112 4.02 10.20 -5.62
CA VAL A 112 3.40 11.34 -4.94
C VAL A 112 2.00 11.61 -5.49
N PHE A 113 1.83 11.73 -6.80
CA PHE A 113 0.55 12.13 -7.38
C PHE A 113 -0.48 11.00 -7.43
N LEU A 114 -0.05 9.76 -7.63
CA LEU A 114 -0.97 8.63 -7.79
C LEU A 114 -1.29 7.91 -6.48
N TYR A 115 -0.35 7.88 -5.53
CA TYR A 115 -0.50 7.14 -4.27
C TYR A 115 -0.60 8.06 -3.06
N TYR A 116 0.39 8.93 -2.81
CA TYR A 116 0.44 9.73 -1.59
C TYR A 116 -0.71 10.72 -1.47
N ILE A 117 -0.96 11.53 -2.50
CA ILE A 117 -2.02 12.54 -2.46
C ILE A 117 -3.40 11.89 -2.32
N PRO A 118 -3.80 10.89 -3.13
CA PRO A 118 -5.07 10.21 -2.95
C PRO A 118 -5.20 9.53 -1.58
N ALA A 119 -4.13 8.89 -1.08
CA ALA A 119 -4.13 8.25 0.22
C ALA A 119 -4.34 9.25 1.37
N PHE A 120 -3.70 10.42 1.34
CA PHE A 120 -3.93 11.47 2.34
C PHE A 120 -5.38 11.98 2.32
N ILE A 121 -5.97 12.15 1.14
CA ILE A 121 -7.38 12.54 1.00
C ILE A 121 -8.28 11.45 1.61
N ALA A 122 -8.01 10.18 1.32
CA ALA A 122 -8.73 9.04 1.87
C ALA A 122 -8.60 8.98 3.40
N LEU A 123 -7.38 9.13 3.94
CA LEU A 123 -7.13 9.13 5.38
C LEU A 123 -7.90 10.24 6.09
N ARG A 124 -7.89 11.47 5.55
CA ARG A 124 -8.64 12.60 6.11
C ARG A 124 -10.15 12.35 6.12
N TYR A 125 -10.65 11.76 5.05
CA TYR A 125 -12.07 11.41 4.96
C TYR A 125 -12.45 10.33 5.97
N LEU A 126 -11.67 9.26 6.04
CA LEU A 126 -11.89 8.13 6.94
C LEU A 126 -11.78 8.56 8.41
N TRP A 127 -10.81 9.42 8.74
CA TRP A 127 -10.66 10.00 10.08
C TRP A 127 -11.93 10.67 10.58
N LYS A 128 -12.58 11.47 9.71
CA LYS A 128 -13.84 12.15 10.05
C LYS A 128 -15.04 11.20 10.20
N ARG A 129 -14.92 9.97 9.73
CA ARG A 129 -15.97 8.93 9.78
C ARG A 129 -15.72 7.89 10.88
N MET A 130 -14.59 7.97 11.56
CA MET A 130 -14.38 7.14 12.73
C MET A 130 -15.34 7.57 13.86
N PRO A 131 -15.91 6.59 14.59
CA PRO A 131 -16.70 6.92 15.76
C PRO A 131 -15.77 7.62 16.77
N THR A 132 -16.00 8.91 17.00
CA THR A 132 -15.43 9.60 18.15
C THR A 132 -16.05 8.95 19.38
N GLY A 133 -15.22 8.28 20.18
CA GLY A 133 -15.66 7.75 21.47
C GLY A 133 -16.12 8.94 22.33
N SER A 134 -17.39 9.28 22.22
CA SER A 134 -18.05 10.11 23.23
C SER A 134 -18.36 9.16 24.37
N GLU A 135 -17.52 9.21 25.39
CA GLU A 135 -17.90 8.75 26.70
C GLU A 135 -19.14 9.52 27.20
#